data_f3c2a59177789bf629e54de24a059123
#
_entry.id   f3c2a59177789bf629e54de24a059123
#
_cell.length_a   1.000
_cell.length_b   1.000
_cell.length_c   1.000
_cell.angle_alpha   90.00
_cell.angle_beta   90.00
_cell.angle_gamma   90.00
#
_symmetry.space_group_name_H-M   'P 1'
#
loop_
_entity.id
_entity.type
_entity.pdbx_description
1 polymer ?
#
loop_
_entity_poly.entity_id
_entity_poly.type
_entity_poly.pdbx_seq_one_letter_code
_entity_poly.pdbx_strand_id
1 'polypeptide(L)'
;MNSYFHSSSNFDLFYQTNLGSHSVNEDSVYISEFKITFSEDDTKSYPAAITVLCDGMGGLSQGDFASQTVINHVRDAVQGSFIDLEDFDGQIIKNAIQQANDVILAHSSQGGEKVSSGTTCVVALLFPECVDGDFSGRYVVKVFSIGDSRCYILRSADSSYRSESAASLGRDVTGMAYERLTQDDSLLEFYRQQKAITKVKLPDGKLVFRVSYKDFRRDYVPAELLRLRSSLIACVGVESLIEPRIQEITSILEPHDGILLASDGFWHRLDHVTTWCRDILEGDEVHVYLGELMRDFISYGERDNLSASVIRVRSSAAVQEVSHV
;
A
#
# COMPACT_ATOMS: atom_id res chain seq x y z
N MET A 1 -7.87 16.66 -7.90
CA MET A 1 -6.92 16.50 -6.77
C MET A 1 -7.73 16.49 -5.48
N ASN A 2 -7.72 15.39 -4.72
CA ASN A 2 -8.38 15.27 -3.43
C ASN A 2 -7.30 15.09 -2.36
N SER A 3 -7.50 15.72 -1.21
CA SER A 3 -6.56 15.62 -0.08
C SER A 3 -7.31 15.46 1.23
N TYR A 4 -6.66 14.82 2.18
CA TYR A 4 -7.13 14.68 3.55
C TYR A 4 -5.98 14.89 4.52
N PHE A 5 -6.29 15.55 5.63
CA PHE A 5 -5.38 15.70 6.75
C PHE A 5 -6.16 15.60 8.07
N HIS A 6 -5.66 14.79 8.98
CA HIS A 6 -6.12 14.70 10.34
C HIS A 6 -4.92 14.50 11.27
N SER A 7 -4.92 15.17 12.40
CA SER A 7 -3.87 15.04 13.42
C SER A 7 -4.51 14.80 14.77
N SER A 8 -4.04 13.78 15.46
CA SER A 8 -4.43 13.43 16.83
C SER A 8 -3.21 13.45 17.76
N SER A 9 -3.40 13.01 19.00
CA SER A 9 -2.28 12.80 19.93
C SER A 9 -1.37 11.62 19.52
N ASN A 10 -1.88 10.68 18.72
CA ASN A 10 -1.20 9.42 18.40
C ASN A 10 -0.71 9.35 16.96
N PHE A 11 -1.48 9.93 16.02
CA PHE A 11 -1.20 9.81 14.60
C PHE A 11 -1.39 11.14 13.88
N ASP A 12 -0.58 11.34 12.84
CA ASP A 12 -0.89 12.25 11.75
C ASP A 12 -1.25 11.41 10.52
N LEU A 13 -2.42 11.66 9.96
CA LEU A 13 -3.01 10.94 8.83
C LEU A 13 -3.10 11.87 7.64
N PHE A 14 -2.53 11.46 6.50
CA PHE A 14 -2.54 12.25 5.27
C PHE A 14 -2.86 11.37 4.08
N TYR A 15 -3.63 11.87 3.12
CA TYR A 15 -3.55 11.34 1.77
C TYR A 15 -3.70 12.44 0.73
N GLN A 16 -3.20 12.14 -0.46
CA GLN A 16 -3.31 12.96 -1.65
C GLN A 16 -3.58 12.07 -2.85
N THR A 17 -4.50 12.49 -3.73
CA THR A 17 -4.73 11.83 -5.02
C THR A 17 -4.76 12.85 -6.15
N ASN A 18 -4.37 12.42 -7.36
CA ASN A 18 -4.39 13.23 -8.57
C ASN A 18 -4.77 12.38 -9.79
N LEU A 19 -5.54 12.95 -10.70
CA LEU A 19 -5.98 12.33 -11.96
C LEU A 19 -4.84 11.99 -12.94
N GLY A 20 -3.67 12.62 -12.77
CA GLY A 20 -2.67 12.57 -13.83
C GLY A 20 -3.20 13.18 -15.11
N SER A 21 -3.13 12.42 -16.21
CA SER A 21 -3.70 12.82 -17.52
C SER A 21 -5.05 12.13 -17.83
N HIS A 22 -5.59 11.35 -16.90
CA HIS A 22 -6.87 10.66 -17.07
C HIS A 22 -8.07 11.57 -16.82
N SER A 23 -9.23 11.20 -17.34
CA SER A 23 -10.50 11.91 -17.11
C SER A 23 -11.20 11.48 -15.82
N VAL A 24 -10.86 10.29 -15.31
CA VAL A 24 -11.40 9.69 -14.08
C VAL A 24 -10.23 9.29 -13.19
N ASN A 25 -10.41 9.42 -11.89
CA ASN A 25 -9.49 8.84 -10.92
C ASN A 25 -10.00 7.44 -10.57
N GLU A 26 -9.30 6.43 -11.02
CA GLU A 26 -9.59 5.03 -10.73
C GLU A 26 -8.93 4.58 -9.41
N ASP A 27 -7.99 5.39 -8.87
CA ASP A 27 -7.45 5.19 -7.53
C ASP A 27 -8.47 5.56 -6.45
N SER A 28 -8.52 4.75 -5.40
CA SER A 28 -9.30 5.01 -4.19
C SER A 28 -8.44 4.88 -2.95
N VAL A 29 -8.62 5.80 -1.99
CA VAL A 29 -7.90 5.83 -0.73
C VAL A 29 -8.87 5.95 0.43
N TYR A 30 -8.63 5.18 1.49
CA TYR A 30 -9.29 5.32 2.78
C TYR A 30 -8.24 5.37 3.88
N ILE A 31 -8.42 6.27 4.85
CA ILE A 31 -7.56 6.40 6.02
C ILE A 31 -8.42 6.81 7.22
N SER A 32 -8.18 6.20 8.38
CA SER A 32 -8.91 6.51 9.61
C SER A 32 -8.13 6.11 10.84
N GLU A 33 -8.34 6.85 11.92
CA GLU A 33 -8.01 6.45 13.28
C GLU A 33 -9.28 5.92 13.96
N PHE A 34 -9.13 4.93 14.81
CA PHE A 34 -10.21 4.35 15.61
C PHE A 34 -9.66 3.85 16.95
N LYS A 35 -10.55 3.36 17.80
CA LYS A 35 -10.16 2.80 19.11
C LYS A 35 -10.46 1.31 19.14
N ILE A 36 -9.59 0.58 19.81
CA ILE A 36 -9.72 -0.86 20.05
C ILE A 36 -9.57 -1.17 21.54
N THR A 37 -10.13 -2.28 21.95
CA THR A 37 -9.92 -2.89 23.27
C THR A 37 -9.27 -4.26 23.10
N PHE A 38 -8.55 -4.75 24.10
CA PHE A 38 -7.92 -6.08 24.01
C PHE A 38 -8.90 -7.22 24.28
N SER A 39 -9.94 -6.96 25.08
CA SER A 39 -11.03 -7.90 25.33
C SER A 39 -12.36 -7.16 25.53
N GLU A 40 -13.49 -7.89 25.47
CA GLU A 40 -14.83 -7.30 25.73
C GLU A 40 -14.95 -6.73 27.15
N ASP A 41 -14.20 -7.27 28.11
CA ASP A 41 -14.20 -6.84 29.51
C ASP A 41 -13.17 -5.74 29.81
N ASP A 42 -12.36 -5.34 28.81
CA ASP A 42 -11.32 -4.32 29.01
C ASP A 42 -11.92 -2.90 29.05
N THR A 43 -11.65 -2.19 30.12
CA THR A 43 -12.05 -0.79 30.28
C THR A 43 -11.07 0.18 29.61
N LYS A 44 -9.91 -0.30 29.19
CA LYS A 44 -8.90 0.49 28.49
C LYS A 44 -9.11 0.43 26.97
N SER A 45 -9.14 1.56 26.33
CA SER A 45 -9.14 1.65 24.87
C SER A 45 -7.84 2.24 24.34
N TYR A 46 -7.37 1.70 23.23
CA TYR A 46 -6.10 2.07 22.63
C TYR A 46 -6.30 2.61 21.22
N PRO A 47 -5.50 3.60 20.82
CA PRO A 47 -5.58 4.14 19.46
C PRO A 47 -5.05 3.12 18.44
N ALA A 48 -5.78 2.98 17.36
CA ALA A 48 -5.40 2.19 16.20
C ALA A 48 -5.64 3.01 14.93
N ALA A 49 -5.00 2.66 13.83
CA ALA A 49 -5.18 3.35 12.57
C ALA A 49 -5.18 2.37 11.39
N ILE A 50 -5.89 2.72 10.34
CA ILE A 50 -5.91 1.98 9.08
C ILE A 50 -5.71 2.93 7.91
N THR A 51 -4.98 2.47 6.91
CA THR A 51 -4.98 3.07 5.58
C THR A 51 -5.12 1.99 4.52
N VAL A 52 -5.90 2.28 3.48
CA VAL A 52 -6.15 1.40 2.34
C VAL A 52 -5.95 2.22 1.07
N LEU A 53 -5.23 1.65 0.11
CA LEU A 53 -5.07 2.22 -1.22
C LEU A 53 -5.34 1.14 -2.25
N CYS A 54 -6.18 1.46 -3.22
CA CYS A 54 -6.57 0.60 -4.32
C CYS A 54 -6.40 1.37 -5.62
N ASP A 55 -5.61 0.83 -6.55
CA ASP A 55 -5.37 1.36 -7.89
C ASP A 55 -6.24 0.57 -8.86
N GLY A 56 -7.26 1.24 -9.38
CA GLY A 56 -8.27 0.63 -10.23
C GLY A 56 -7.82 0.55 -11.68
N MET A 57 -8.11 -0.58 -12.32
CA MET A 57 -7.81 -0.80 -13.71
C MET A 57 -9.03 -1.32 -14.47
N GLY A 58 -9.28 -0.78 -15.66
CA GLY A 58 -10.36 -1.24 -16.52
C GLY A 58 -10.70 -0.23 -17.61
N GLY A 59 -11.23 -0.70 -18.74
CA GLY A 59 -11.73 0.18 -19.78
C GLY A 59 -13.10 0.75 -19.41
N LEU A 60 -13.40 2.01 -19.82
CA LEU A 60 -14.70 2.66 -19.66
C LEU A 60 -15.15 2.90 -18.20
N SER A 61 -14.28 3.47 -17.34
CA SER A 61 -14.59 3.88 -15.96
C SER A 61 -15.07 2.74 -15.03
N GLN A 62 -14.48 1.56 -15.13
CA GLN A 62 -14.81 0.44 -14.24
C GLN A 62 -13.73 0.17 -13.19
N GLY A 63 -12.56 0.79 -13.31
CA GLY A 63 -11.51 0.72 -12.31
C GLY A 63 -11.91 1.45 -11.02
N ASP A 64 -12.61 2.59 -11.13
CA ASP A 64 -13.14 3.34 -10.00
C ASP A 64 -14.18 2.53 -9.19
N PHE A 65 -15.06 1.80 -9.88
CA PHE A 65 -15.99 0.88 -9.23
C PHE A 65 -15.23 -0.23 -8.47
N ALA A 66 -14.21 -0.83 -9.08
CA ALA A 66 -13.46 -1.92 -8.47
C ALA A 66 -12.70 -1.43 -7.23
N SER A 67 -11.94 -0.34 -7.33
CA SER A 67 -11.17 0.22 -6.23
C SER A 67 -12.07 0.66 -5.07
N GLN A 68 -13.20 1.34 -5.36
CA GLN A 68 -14.16 1.78 -4.35
C GLN A 68 -14.87 0.60 -3.68
N THR A 69 -15.16 -0.48 -4.42
CA THR A 69 -15.77 -1.69 -3.85
C THR A 69 -14.86 -2.32 -2.80
N VAL A 70 -13.56 -2.46 -3.08
CA VAL A 70 -12.60 -2.98 -2.10
C VAL A 70 -12.52 -2.08 -0.87
N ILE A 71 -12.38 -0.76 -1.06
CA ILE A 71 -12.36 0.22 0.04
C ILE A 71 -13.57 0.05 0.95
N ASN A 72 -14.78 -0.04 0.39
CA ASN A 72 -16.00 -0.15 1.17
C ASN A 72 -16.04 -1.44 2.00
N HIS A 73 -15.69 -2.59 1.41
CA HIS A 73 -15.69 -3.87 2.13
C HIS A 73 -14.66 -3.90 3.26
N VAL A 74 -13.44 -3.42 3.02
CA VAL A 74 -12.40 -3.38 4.05
C VAL A 74 -12.78 -2.41 5.18
N ARG A 75 -13.28 -1.20 4.83
CA ARG A 75 -13.76 -0.23 5.82
C ARG A 75 -14.87 -0.81 6.69
N ASP A 76 -15.89 -1.40 6.07
CA ASP A 76 -17.06 -1.92 6.77
C ASP A 76 -16.67 -3.12 7.66
N ALA A 77 -15.74 -3.96 7.23
CA ALA A 77 -15.20 -5.05 8.04
C ALA A 77 -14.49 -4.55 9.30
N VAL A 78 -13.70 -3.49 9.20
CA VAL A 78 -12.98 -2.93 10.36
C VAL A 78 -13.90 -2.16 11.29
N GLN A 79 -14.87 -1.40 10.75
CA GLN A 79 -15.80 -0.60 11.56
C GLN A 79 -16.91 -1.45 12.20
N GLY A 80 -17.29 -2.56 11.58
CA GLY A 80 -18.37 -3.45 12.03
C GLY A 80 -17.92 -4.55 12.99
N SER A 81 -16.64 -4.70 13.25
CA SER A 81 -16.07 -5.80 14.01
C SER A 81 -15.42 -5.31 15.29
N PHE A 82 -15.67 -6.05 16.36
CA PHE A 82 -14.79 -6.02 17.51
C PHE A 82 -13.47 -6.69 17.10
N ILE A 83 -12.36 -5.95 17.15
CA ILE A 83 -11.04 -6.49 16.84
C ILE A 83 -10.43 -6.95 18.16
N ASP A 84 -10.51 -8.26 18.43
CA ASP A 84 -9.71 -8.87 19.47
C ASP A 84 -8.26 -8.97 18.97
N LEU A 85 -7.36 -8.26 19.63
CA LEU A 85 -5.96 -8.20 19.22
C LEU A 85 -5.16 -9.43 19.57
N GLU A 86 -5.54 -10.17 20.62
CA GLU A 86 -4.85 -11.41 20.99
C GLU A 86 -5.05 -12.47 19.91
N ASP A 87 -6.22 -12.49 19.25
CA ASP A 87 -6.61 -13.47 18.23
C ASP A 87 -6.67 -12.88 16.81
N PHE A 88 -6.11 -11.66 16.56
CA PHE A 88 -6.17 -11.05 15.23
C PHE A 88 -5.29 -11.80 14.22
N ASP A 89 -5.90 -12.72 13.50
CA ASP A 89 -5.25 -13.56 12.48
C ASP A 89 -5.23 -12.92 11.07
N GLY A 90 -5.84 -11.75 10.90
CA GLY A 90 -5.94 -11.04 9.62
C GLY A 90 -7.01 -11.61 8.67
N GLN A 91 -7.69 -12.69 9.04
CA GLN A 91 -8.68 -13.34 8.16
C GLN A 91 -9.86 -12.42 7.84
N ILE A 92 -10.21 -11.51 8.74
CA ILE A 92 -11.28 -10.53 8.52
C ILE A 92 -10.97 -9.63 7.32
N ILE A 93 -9.73 -9.19 7.16
CA ILE A 93 -9.30 -8.36 6.02
C ILE A 93 -9.29 -9.19 4.74
N LYS A 94 -8.73 -10.40 4.78
CA LYS A 94 -8.71 -11.30 3.62
C LYS A 94 -10.12 -11.64 3.14
N ASN A 95 -11.03 -11.91 4.06
CA ASN A 95 -12.45 -12.17 3.75
C ASN A 95 -13.12 -10.95 3.13
N ALA A 96 -12.85 -9.74 3.64
CA ALA A 96 -13.40 -8.51 3.07
C ALA A 96 -12.92 -8.29 1.62
N ILE A 97 -11.63 -8.51 1.35
CA ILE A 97 -11.06 -8.41 0.01
C ILE A 97 -11.65 -9.49 -0.91
N GLN A 98 -11.83 -10.74 -0.42
CA GLN A 98 -12.46 -11.80 -1.20
C GLN A 98 -13.92 -11.50 -1.53
N GLN A 99 -14.70 -10.97 -0.58
CA GLN A 99 -16.08 -10.55 -0.82
C GLN A 99 -16.17 -9.42 -1.86
N ALA A 100 -15.28 -8.44 -1.77
CA ALA A 100 -15.18 -7.38 -2.78
C ALA A 100 -14.87 -7.96 -4.17
N ASN A 101 -13.95 -8.94 -4.25
CA ASN A 101 -13.62 -9.65 -5.47
C ASN A 101 -14.86 -10.31 -6.10
N ASP A 102 -15.66 -10.98 -5.31
CA ASP A 102 -16.85 -11.66 -5.80
C ASP A 102 -17.89 -10.69 -6.37
N VAL A 103 -18.04 -9.50 -5.74
CA VAL A 103 -18.88 -8.41 -6.23
C VAL A 103 -18.39 -7.87 -7.56
N ILE A 104 -17.08 -7.63 -7.69
CA ILE A 104 -16.45 -7.11 -8.92
C ILE A 104 -16.61 -8.11 -10.08
N LEU A 105 -16.38 -9.39 -9.82
CA LEU A 105 -16.56 -10.47 -10.81
C LEU A 105 -18.02 -10.59 -11.26
N ALA A 106 -18.96 -10.50 -10.31
CA ALA A 106 -20.39 -10.54 -10.63
C ALA A 106 -20.82 -9.34 -11.50
N HIS A 107 -20.29 -8.14 -11.21
CA HIS A 107 -20.54 -6.93 -12.00
C HIS A 107 -19.99 -7.07 -13.43
N SER A 108 -18.76 -7.53 -13.60
CA SER A 108 -18.10 -7.75 -14.89
C SER A 108 -18.83 -8.77 -15.78
N SER A 109 -19.65 -9.63 -15.20
CA SER A 109 -20.38 -10.70 -15.90
C SER A 109 -21.78 -10.28 -16.40
N GLN A 110 -22.33 -9.18 -15.93
CA GLN A 110 -23.74 -8.77 -16.20
C GLN A 110 -23.94 -8.05 -17.54
N GLY A 111 -22.90 -7.57 -18.20
CA GLY A 111 -23.02 -6.68 -19.38
C GLY A 111 -23.03 -7.35 -20.76
N GLY A 112 -22.93 -8.68 -20.87
CA GLY A 112 -22.88 -9.38 -22.16
C GLY A 112 -21.56 -9.21 -22.95
N GLU A 113 -20.83 -8.14 -22.76
CA GLU A 113 -19.42 -7.97 -23.11
C GLU A 113 -18.60 -8.21 -21.83
N LYS A 114 -17.58 -9.06 -21.89
CA LYS A 114 -16.63 -9.23 -20.78
C LYS A 114 -15.87 -7.92 -20.60
N VAL A 115 -16.39 -7.03 -19.76
CA VAL A 115 -15.61 -5.86 -19.32
C VAL A 115 -14.77 -6.31 -18.13
N SER A 116 -13.49 -6.45 -18.35
CA SER A 116 -12.54 -6.79 -17.29
C SER A 116 -12.33 -5.56 -16.43
N SER A 117 -12.80 -5.59 -15.20
CA SER A 117 -12.56 -4.60 -14.16
C SER A 117 -11.76 -5.24 -13.04
N GLY A 118 -10.77 -4.55 -12.54
CA GLY A 118 -9.95 -5.04 -11.45
C GLY A 118 -9.30 -3.89 -10.68
N THR A 119 -8.64 -4.23 -9.59
CA THR A 119 -7.90 -3.25 -8.80
C THR A 119 -6.78 -3.91 -8.02
N THR A 120 -5.71 -3.17 -7.78
CA THR A 120 -4.77 -3.53 -6.72
C THR A 120 -5.43 -3.33 -5.36
N CYS A 121 -4.84 -3.85 -4.31
CA CYS A 121 -5.23 -3.52 -2.95
C CYS A 121 -4.00 -3.58 -2.05
N VAL A 122 -3.78 -2.54 -1.26
CA VAL A 122 -2.83 -2.54 -0.15
C VAL A 122 -3.50 -1.94 1.07
N VAL A 123 -3.49 -2.69 2.18
CA VAL A 123 -4.04 -2.32 3.48
C VAL A 123 -2.90 -2.30 4.48
N ALA A 124 -2.79 -1.24 5.27
CA ALA A 124 -1.93 -1.21 6.45
C ALA A 124 -2.80 -0.92 7.68
N LEU A 125 -2.80 -1.83 8.63
CA LEU A 125 -3.54 -1.76 9.88
C LEU A 125 -2.54 -1.69 11.04
N LEU A 126 -2.64 -0.62 11.83
CA LEU A 126 -1.77 -0.32 12.96
C LEU A 126 -2.54 -0.50 14.27
N PHE A 127 -2.00 -1.30 15.17
CA PHE A 127 -2.51 -1.44 16.54
C PHE A 127 -1.38 -1.42 17.55
N PRO A 128 -1.68 -1.01 18.81
CA PRO A 128 -0.68 -0.92 19.85
C PRO A 128 -0.03 -2.28 20.10
N GLU A 129 1.28 -2.28 20.28
CA GLU A 129 1.99 -3.43 20.81
C GLU A 129 1.86 -3.42 22.34
N CYS A 130 1.32 -4.49 22.90
CA CYS A 130 1.26 -4.64 24.35
C CYS A 130 2.23 -5.71 24.83
N VAL A 131 2.92 -5.40 25.93
CA VAL A 131 3.84 -6.29 26.60
C VAL A 131 3.39 -6.38 28.07
N ASP A 132 3.13 -7.59 28.55
CA ASP A 132 2.64 -7.85 29.91
C ASP A 132 1.34 -7.06 30.25
N GLY A 133 0.48 -6.79 29.24
CA GLY A 133 -0.78 -6.08 29.39
C GLY A 133 -0.68 -4.55 29.33
N ASP A 134 0.50 -3.99 29.17
CA ASP A 134 0.73 -2.56 29.04
C ASP A 134 1.21 -2.17 27.62
N PHE A 135 0.77 -1.01 27.15
CA PHE A 135 1.21 -0.47 25.85
C PHE A 135 2.70 -0.15 25.89
N SER A 136 3.46 -0.75 24.98
CA SER A 136 4.92 -0.59 24.89
C SER A 136 5.36 0.78 24.33
N GLY A 137 4.44 1.56 23.79
CA GLY A 137 4.74 2.79 23.01
C GLY A 137 4.99 2.52 21.54
N ARG A 138 4.95 1.26 21.09
CA ARG A 138 5.15 0.85 19.69
C ARG A 138 3.84 0.34 19.09
N TYR A 139 3.79 0.29 17.77
CA TYR A 139 2.63 -0.24 17.04
C TYR A 139 3.05 -1.45 16.20
N VAL A 140 2.27 -2.52 16.30
CA VAL A 140 2.31 -3.61 15.32
C VAL A 140 1.61 -3.11 14.06
N VAL A 141 2.23 -3.28 12.92
CA VAL A 141 1.59 -3.06 11.63
C VAL A 141 1.38 -4.39 10.90
N LYS A 142 0.15 -4.66 10.50
CA LYS A 142 -0.18 -5.74 9.57
C LYS A 142 -0.52 -5.17 8.21
N VAL A 143 0.16 -5.66 7.19
CA VAL A 143 -0.02 -5.24 5.80
C VAL A 143 -0.59 -6.41 4.99
N PHE A 144 -1.65 -6.13 4.23
CA PHE A 144 -2.26 -7.06 3.29
C PHE A 144 -2.13 -6.44 1.90
N SER A 145 -1.61 -7.20 0.93
CA SER A 145 -1.33 -6.65 -0.40
C SER A 145 -1.63 -7.66 -1.50
N ILE A 146 -2.19 -7.19 -2.60
CA ILE A 146 -2.32 -7.87 -3.90
C ILE A 146 -2.21 -6.83 -5.00
N GLY A 147 -1.36 -7.09 -5.99
CA GLY A 147 -1.04 -6.15 -7.07
C GLY A 147 0.35 -5.52 -6.94
N ASP A 148 0.54 -4.33 -7.49
CA ASP A 148 1.82 -3.60 -7.50
C ASP A 148 1.77 -2.23 -6.81
N SER A 149 0.66 -1.87 -6.18
CA SER A 149 0.64 -0.80 -5.18
C SER A 149 1.49 -1.19 -3.98
N ARG A 150 2.22 -0.24 -3.41
CA ARG A 150 3.27 -0.55 -2.45
C ARG A 150 3.03 0.02 -1.07
N CYS A 151 3.52 -0.71 -0.07
CA CYS A 151 3.65 -0.25 1.31
C CYS A 151 5.13 -0.08 1.67
N TYR A 152 5.44 1.09 2.24
CA TYR A 152 6.75 1.40 2.78
C TYR A 152 6.64 1.76 4.26
N ILE A 153 7.59 1.27 5.07
CA ILE A 153 7.87 1.85 6.38
C ILE A 153 8.94 2.91 6.21
N LEU A 154 8.69 4.07 6.79
CA LEU A 154 9.62 5.19 6.88
C LEU A 154 10.17 5.19 8.30
N ARG A 155 11.49 5.06 8.45
CA ARG A 155 12.15 4.99 9.75
C ARG A 155 12.68 6.35 10.15
N SER A 156 12.29 6.79 11.33
CA SER A 156 12.89 7.98 11.94
C SER A 156 14.39 7.79 12.18
N ALA A 157 15.11 8.87 12.37
CA ALA A 157 16.56 8.81 12.62
C ALA A 157 16.89 8.01 13.90
N ASP A 158 16.00 8.06 14.89
CA ASP A 158 16.16 7.40 16.19
C ASP A 158 15.64 5.96 16.21
N SER A 159 14.96 5.52 15.14
CA SER A 159 14.41 4.17 15.07
C SER A 159 15.49 3.10 14.99
N SER A 160 15.43 2.15 15.90
CA SER A 160 16.34 0.99 15.95
C SER A 160 15.78 -0.23 15.23
N TYR A 161 14.46 -0.30 15.07
CA TYR A 161 13.79 -1.47 14.51
C TYR A 161 13.95 -1.58 12.98
N ARG A 162 14.17 -2.82 12.52
CA ARG A 162 14.15 -3.17 11.10
C ARG A 162 13.31 -4.43 10.91
N SER A 163 12.42 -4.40 9.92
CA SER A 163 11.59 -5.55 9.60
C SER A 163 12.40 -6.66 8.94
N GLU A 164 12.25 -7.89 9.43
CA GLU A 164 12.79 -9.08 8.75
C GLU A 164 12.05 -9.41 7.46
N SER A 165 10.80 -8.93 7.34
CA SER A 165 9.92 -9.16 6.19
C SER A 165 10.12 -8.13 5.07
N ALA A 166 10.96 -7.12 5.25
CA ALA A 166 11.13 -6.07 4.25
C ALA A 166 11.61 -6.63 2.91
N ALA A 167 10.91 -6.30 1.83
CA ALA A 167 11.26 -6.70 0.49
C ALA A 167 12.50 -5.96 -0.04
N SER A 168 12.74 -4.74 0.45
CA SER A 168 13.95 -3.97 0.18
C SER A 168 14.15 -2.89 1.25
N LEU A 169 15.40 -2.64 1.59
CA LEU A 169 15.82 -1.54 2.46
C LEU A 169 16.52 -0.48 1.60
N GLY A 170 16.09 0.77 1.74
CA GLY A 170 16.69 1.93 1.09
C GLY A 170 17.04 3.03 2.09
N ARG A 171 17.74 4.05 1.59
CA ARG A 171 17.99 5.30 2.29
C ARG A 171 17.90 6.46 1.31
N ASP A 172 17.31 7.56 1.75
CA ASP A 172 17.38 8.80 1.00
C ASP A 172 18.77 9.48 1.19
N VAL A 173 19.01 10.60 0.51
CA VAL A 173 20.29 11.32 0.62
C VAL A 173 20.53 11.94 2.00
N THR A 174 19.49 12.07 2.81
CA THR A 174 19.59 12.55 4.20
C THR A 174 19.99 11.43 5.17
N GLY A 175 20.03 10.17 4.68
CA GLY A 175 20.33 9.00 5.48
C GLY A 175 19.10 8.37 6.15
N MET A 176 17.91 8.97 6.01
CA MET A 176 16.65 8.38 6.50
C MET A 176 16.40 7.05 5.81
N ALA A 177 16.07 6.04 6.60
CA ALA A 177 15.83 4.70 6.09
C ALA A 177 14.37 4.49 5.74
N TYR A 178 14.13 3.72 4.69
CA TYR A 178 12.80 3.22 4.35
C TYR A 178 12.86 1.73 3.99
N GLU A 179 11.80 1.02 4.27
CA GLU A 179 11.66 -0.41 4.01
C GLU A 179 10.44 -0.63 3.13
N ARG A 180 10.61 -1.14 1.91
CA ARG A 180 9.49 -1.61 1.12
C ARG A 180 9.05 -2.97 1.65
N LEU A 181 7.84 -3.07 2.18
CA LEU A 181 7.30 -4.31 2.73
C LEU A 181 6.70 -5.21 1.65
N THR A 182 5.92 -4.65 0.73
CA THR A 182 5.21 -5.41 -0.29
C THR A 182 6.09 -5.80 -1.47
N GLN A 183 5.76 -6.91 -2.11
CA GLN A 183 6.34 -7.32 -3.39
C GLN A 183 5.31 -7.10 -4.49
N ASP A 184 5.76 -6.64 -5.66
CA ASP A 184 4.85 -6.39 -6.78
C ASP A 184 4.40 -7.71 -7.40
N ASP A 185 3.10 -7.91 -7.56
CA ASP A 185 2.53 -9.01 -8.34
C ASP A 185 2.55 -8.70 -9.83
N SER A 186 3.75 -8.49 -10.39
CA SER A 186 3.97 -8.17 -11.79
C SER A 186 4.83 -9.20 -12.52
N LEU A 187 4.69 -9.30 -13.84
CA LEU A 187 5.51 -10.21 -14.65
C LEU A 187 7.00 -9.91 -14.51
N LEU A 188 7.39 -8.64 -14.36
CA LEU A 188 8.79 -8.29 -14.17
C LEU A 188 9.33 -8.86 -12.85
N GLU A 189 8.59 -8.69 -11.77
CA GLU A 189 9.01 -9.18 -10.47
C GLU A 189 8.99 -10.71 -10.42
N PHE A 190 7.97 -11.34 -10.99
CA PHE A 190 7.92 -12.79 -11.14
C PHE A 190 9.18 -13.35 -11.85
N TYR A 191 9.58 -12.76 -13.00
CA TYR A 191 10.78 -13.21 -13.70
C TYR A 191 12.08 -12.93 -12.93
N ARG A 192 12.12 -11.85 -12.11
CA ARG A 192 13.25 -11.58 -11.22
C ARG A 192 13.40 -12.64 -10.15
N GLN A 193 12.31 -13.01 -9.48
CA GLN A 193 12.29 -14.04 -8.44
C GLN A 193 12.70 -15.40 -9.00
N GLN A 194 12.26 -15.74 -10.22
CA GLN A 194 12.66 -16.95 -10.90
C GLN A 194 14.12 -16.90 -11.43
N LYS A 195 14.84 -15.80 -11.23
CA LYS A 195 16.19 -15.55 -11.81
C LYS A 195 16.21 -15.76 -13.33
N ALA A 196 15.10 -15.50 -13.97
CA ALA A 196 14.88 -15.77 -15.40
C ALA A 196 15.42 -14.66 -16.31
N ILE A 197 15.91 -13.55 -15.77
CA ILE A 197 16.38 -12.37 -16.51
C ILE A 197 17.92 -12.38 -16.58
N THR A 198 18.47 -12.37 -17.78
CA THR A 198 19.92 -12.30 -18.03
C THR A 198 20.24 -11.11 -18.94
N LYS A 199 21.23 -10.32 -18.57
CA LYS A 199 21.77 -9.24 -19.39
C LYS A 199 22.66 -9.82 -20.49
N VAL A 200 22.36 -9.54 -21.76
CA VAL A 200 23.05 -10.10 -22.91
C VAL A 200 23.51 -8.99 -23.86
N LYS A 201 24.75 -9.06 -24.31
CA LYS A 201 25.27 -8.19 -25.38
C LYS A 201 25.18 -8.96 -26.71
N LEU A 202 24.47 -8.41 -27.66
CA LEU A 202 24.31 -8.99 -29.00
C LEU A 202 25.57 -8.74 -29.86
N PRO A 203 25.73 -9.48 -30.97
CA PRO A 203 26.89 -9.32 -31.86
C PRO A 203 27.05 -7.91 -32.46
N ASP A 204 25.97 -7.16 -32.61
CA ASP A 204 25.93 -5.75 -33.05
C ASP A 204 26.29 -4.78 -31.97
N GLY A 205 26.62 -5.25 -30.75
CA GLY A 205 26.97 -4.46 -29.60
C GLY A 205 25.78 -3.99 -28.76
N LYS A 206 24.54 -4.20 -29.21
CA LYS A 206 23.32 -3.82 -28.51
C LYS A 206 23.14 -4.63 -27.23
N LEU A 207 22.73 -3.95 -26.17
CA LEU A 207 22.40 -4.58 -24.89
C LEU A 207 20.91 -4.91 -24.81
N VAL A 208 20.60 -6.15 -24.48
CA VAL A 208 19.24 -6.63 -24.25
C VAL A 208 19.16 -7.41 -22.95
N PHE A 209 17.93 -7.55 -22.44
CA PHE A 209 17.62 -8.43 -21.32
C PHE A 209 16.87 -9.65 -21.86
N ARG A 210 17.46 -10.82 -21.69
CA ARG A 210 16.86 -12.08 -22.07
C ARG A 210 16.05 -12.62 -20.92
N VAL A 211 14.75 -12.77 -21.13
CA VAL A 211 13.86 -13.50 -20.24
C VAL A 211 13.79 -14.94 -20.74
N SER A 212 14.14 -15.90 -19.87
CA SER A 212 14.07 -17.33 -20.15
C SER A 212 13.39 -18.02 -18.97
N TYR A 213 12.17 -18.53 -19.19
CA TYR A 213 11.38 -19.22 -18.18
C TYR A 213 10.59 -20.36 -18.81
N LYS A 214 10.85 -21.60 -18.40
CA LYS A 214 10.32 -22.81 -19.02
C LYS A 214 10.61 -22.80 -20.57
N ASP A 215 9.58 -22.93 -21.37
CA ASP A 215 9.68 -22.91 -22.85
C ASP A 215 9.63 -21.46 -23.42
N PHE A 216 9.42 -20.47 -22.58
CA PHE A 216 9.39 -19.07 -23.00
C PHE A 216 10.80 -18.49 -23.04
N ARG A 217 11.16 -17.88 -24.18
CA ARG A 217 12.41 -17.11 -24.33
C ARG A 217 12.17 -15.90 -25.19
N ARG A 218 12.49 -14.72 -24.67
CA ARG A 218 12.36 -13.45 -25.40
C ARG A 218 13.43 -12.46 -24.96
N ASP A 219 13.97 -11.73 -25.93
CA ASP A 219 14.89 -10.62 -25.70
C ASP A 219 14.11 -9.31 -25.67
N TYR A 220 14.35 -8.50 -24.64
CA TYR A 220 13.72 -7.21 -24.43
C TYR A 220 14.76 -6.11 -24.44
N VAL A 221 14.51 -5.01 -25.13
CA VAL A 221 15.24 -3.77 -24.84
C VAL A 221 14.82 -3.22 -23.48
N PRO A 222 15.67 -2.39 -22.82
CA PRO A 222 15.37 -1.92 -21.46
C PRO A 222 13.96 -1.34 -21.28
N ALA A 223 13.52 -0.51 -22.22
CA ALA A 223 12.19 0.10 -22.16
C ALA A 223 11.03 -0.90 -22.29
N GLU A 224 11.19 -1.97 -23.09
CA GLU A 224 10.18 -3.03 -23.21
C GLU A 224 10.15 -3.92 -21.97
N LEU A 225 11.34 -4.20 -21.37
CA LEU A 225 11.40 -4.98 -20.13
C LEU A 225 10.67 -4.23 -19.01
N LEU A 226 10.84 -2.92 -18.93
CA LEU A 226 10.17 -2.10 -17.91
C LEU A 226 8.64 -2.11 -18.04
N ARG A 227 8.09 -2.30 -19.26
CA ARG A 227 6.63 -2.45 -19.45
C ARG A 227 6.06 -3.71 -18.77
N LEU A 228 6.89 -4.74 -18.53
CA LEU A 228 6.44 -5.92 -17.79
C LEU A 228 6.14 -5.60 -16.32
N ARG A 229 6.55 -4.44 -15.82
CA ARG A 229 6.24 -3.97 -14.47
C ARG A 229 4.75 -3.69 -14.29
N SER A 230 4.11 -3.07 -15.29
CA SER A 230 2.67 -2.79 -15.28
C SER A 230 1.80 -3.97 -15.76
N SER A 231 2.41 -5.16 -15.97
CA SER A 231 1.68 -6.38 -16.34
C SER A 231 1.44 -7.20 -15.08
N LEU A 232 0.30 -6.99 -14.43
CA LEU A 232 -0.06 -7.70 -13.21
C LEU A 232 -0.32 -9.18 -13.46
N ILE A 233 0.08 -10.00 -12.50
CA ILE A 233 -0.18 -11.44 -12.44
C ILE A 233 -1.20 -11.82 -11.36
N ALA A 234 -1.51 -10.89 -10.46
CA ALA A 234 -2.56 -11.00 -9.47
C ALA A 234 -3.15 -9.62 -9.17
N CYS A 235 -4.47 -9.53 -9.07
CA CYS A 235 -5.23 -8.35 -8.63
C CYS A 235 -6.64 -8.79 -8.24
N VAL A 236 -7.39 -7.92 -7.57
CA VAL A 236 -8.80 -8.15 -7.23
C VAL A 236 -9.66 -7.99 -8.48
N GLY A 237 -10.64 -8.86 -8.68
CA GLY A 237 -11.60 -8.79 -9.78
C GLY A 237 -11.27 -9.70 -10.99
N VAL A 238 -10.20 -10.51 -10.97
CA VAL A 238 -9.80 -11.35 -12.12
C VAL A 238 -9.89 -12.85 -11.89
N GLU A 239 -9.68 -13.32 -10.67
CA GLU A 239 -9.74 -14.74 -10.30
C GLU A 239 -10.85 -14.96 -9.26
N SER A 240 -11.50 -16.13 -9.30
CA SER A 240 -12.60 -16.45 -8.36
C SER A 240 -12.12 -16.60 -6.92
N LEU A 241 -10.89 -17.02 -6.70
CA LEU A 241 -10.28 -17.20 -5.38
C LEU A 241 -8.95 -16.47 -5.33
N ILE A 242 -8.93 -15.32 -4.67
CA ILE A 242 -7.73 -14.47 -4.55
C ILE A 242 -7.10 -14.52 -3.16
N GLU A 243 -7.79 -15.01 -2.14
CA GLU A 243 -7.28 -15.04 -0.77
C GLU A 243 -5.87 -15.66 -0.66
N PRO A 244 -5.52 -16.77 -1.34
CA PRO A 244 -4.17 -17.31 -1.30
C PRO A 244 -3.10 -16.43 -2.01
N ARG A 245 -3.53 -15.43 -2.78
CA ARG A 245 -2.64 -14.47 -3.45
C ARG A 245 -2.36 -13.25 -2.58
N ILE A 246 -3.16 -13.01 -1.55
CA ILE A 246 -2.99 -11.86 -0.67
C ILE A 246 -1.75 -12.08 0.18
N GLN A 247 -0.74 -11.22 -0.01
CA GLN A 247 0.44 -11.18 0.85
C GLN A 247 0.03 -10.65 2.22
N GLU A 248 0.51 -11.27 3.29
CA GLU A 248 0.37 -10.77 4.65
C GLU A 248 1.75 -10.58 5.26
N ILE A 249 2.02 -9.37 5.74
CA ILE A 249 3.31 -8.98 6.30
C ILE A 249 3.06 -8.31 7.66
N THR A 250 3.89 -8.66 8.65
CA THR A 250 3.88 -8.04 9.98
C THR A 250 5.19 -7.32 10.22
N SER A 251 5.13 -6.13 10.80
CA SER A 251 6.28 -5.35 11.21
C SER A 251 5.95 -4.52 12.45
N ILE A 252 6.92 -3.76 12.96
CA ILE A 252 6.77 -2.88 14.11
C ILE A 252 7.12 -1.44 13.71
N LEU A 253 6.36 -0.49 14.21
CA LEU A 253 6.66 0.94 14.16
C LEU A 253 7.02 1.45 15.55
N GLU A 254 8.11 2.18 15.61
CA GLU A 254 8.50 2.97 16.78
C GLU A 254 7.90 4.39 16.70
N PRO A 255 7.89 5.14 17.80
CA PRO A 255 7.52 6.56 17.76
C PRO A 255 8.31 7.31 16.66
N HIS A 256 7.62 8.20 15.96
CA HIS A 256 8.14 8.99 14.83
C HIS A 256 8.41 8.21 13.53
N ASP A 257 8.21 6.89 13.51
CA ASP A 257 8.16 6.14 12.25
C ASP A 257 6.86 6.45 11.50
N GLY A 258 6.82 6.09 10.22
CA GLY A 258 5.62 6.25 9.39
C GLY A 258 5.40 5.10 8.42
N ILE A 259 4.19 5.05 7.89
CA ILE A 259 3.77 4.19 6.78
C ILE A 259 3.45 5.07 5.59
N LEU A 260 3.89 4.66 4.40
CA LEU A 260 3.47 5.21 3.12
C LEU A 260 2.86 4.10 2.27
N LEU A 261 1.62 4.27 1.85
CA LEU A 261 1.03 3.52 0.74
C LEU A 261 1.10 4.37 -0.53
N ALA A 262 1.39 3.75 -1.67
CA ALA A 262 1.55 4.46 -2.94
C ALA A 262 1.08 3.60 -4.12
N SER A 263 0.27 4.19 -5.03
CA SER A 263 -0.02 3.61 -6.35
C SER A 263 1.20 3.66 -7.26
N ASP A 264 1.17 2.94 -8.36
CA ASP A 264 2.32 2.84 -9.26
C ASP A 264 2.65 4.18 -9.92
N GLY A 265 1.66 4.99 -10.28
CA GLY A 265 1.87 6.35 -10.80
C GLY A 265 2.63 7.26 -9.82
N PHE A 266 2.52 7.00 -8.51
CA PHE A 266 3.28 7.75 -7.50
C PHE A 266 4.66 7.14 -7.24
N TRP A 267 4.75 5.85 -6.88
CA TRP A 267 6.03 5.27 -6.46
C TRP A 267 7.04 5.11 -7.61
N HIS A 268 6.60 5.04 -8.86
CA HIS A 268 7.52 4.99 -10.01
C HIS A 268 8.46 6.20 -10.10
N ARG A 269 8.09 7.32 -9.50
CA ARG A 269 8.84 8.57 -9.53
C ARG A 269 9.60 8.84 -8.23
N LEU A 270 9.32 8.13 -7.14
CA LEU A 270 9.98 8.36 -5.84
C LEU A 270 11.50 8.21 -5.91
N ASP A 271 12.01 7.28 -6.71
CA ASP A 271 13.46 7.08 -6.88
C ASP A 271 14.19 8.32 -7.43
N HIS A 272 13.46 9.29 -8.02
CA HIS A 272 13.99 10.55 -8.51
C HIS A 272 13.97 11.67 -7.48
N VAL A 273 13.35 11.48 -6.33
CA VAL A 273 13.24 12.45 -5.24
C VAL A 273 14.19 12.05 -4.11
N THR A 274 15.17 12.88 -3.85
CA THR A 274 16.30 12.48 -3.00
C THR A 274 16.06 12.62 -1.50
N THR A 275 15.03 13.36 -1.09
CA THR A 275 14.75 13.69 0.32
C THR A 275 13.35 13.27 0.78
N TRP A 276 12.62 12.52 -0.05
CA TRP A 276 11.21 12.25 0.14
C TRP A 276 10.87 11.60 1.49
N CYS A 277 11.73 10.70 1.97
CA CYS A 277 11.50 9.99 3.24
C CYS A 277 11.52 10.97 4.42
N ARG A 278 12.54 11.84 4.49
CA ARG A 278 12.65 12.89 5.51
C ARG A 278 11.48 13.87 5.42
N ASP A 279 11.20 14.37 4.21
CA ASP A 279 10.20 15.40 4.02
C ASP A 279 8.78 14.92 4.37
N ILE A 280 8.52 13.60 4.19
CA ILE A 280 7.29 12.97 4.68
C ILE A 280 7.31 12.77 6.20
N LEU A 281 8.43 12.36 6.82
CA LEU A 281 8.49 12.08 8.25
C LEU A 281 8.52 13.35 9.11
N GLU A 282 9.29 14.36 8.70
CA GLU A 282 9.60 15.54 9.50
C GLU A 282 8.87 16.81 9.05
N GLY A 283 8.27 16.80 7.84
CA GLY A 283 7.57 17.96 7.30
C GLY A 283 6.30 18.30 8.08
N ASP A 284 6.00 19.60 8.24
CA ASP A 284 4.80 20.07 8.92
C ASP A 284 3.54 19.97 8.05
N GLU A 285 3.68 20.21 6.76
CA GLU A 285 2.58 20.25 5.77
C GLU A 285 2.70 19.11 4.74
N VAL A 286 2.74 17.86 5.21
CA VAL A 286 2.95 16.67 4.35
C VAL A 286 1.93 16.57 3.22
N HIS A 287 0.67 16.93 3.46
CA HIS A 287 -0.37 16.92 2.42
C HIS A 287 -0.09 17.91 1.29
N VAL A 288 0.49 19.08 1.61
CA VAL A 288 0.94 20.07 0.61
C VAL A 288 2.13 19.51 -0.16
N TYR A 289 3.12 18.97 0.55
CA TYR A 289 4.31 18.35 -0.05
C TYR A 289 3.96 17.21 -1.03
N LEU A 290 3.07 16.30 -0.63
CA LEU A 290 2.59 15.23 -1.53
C LEU A 290 1.92 15.81 -2.79
N GLY A 291 1.13 16.87 -2.63
CA GLY A 291 0.50 17.55 -3.76
C GLY A 291 1.52 18.24 -4.69
N GLU A 292 2.62 18.76 -4.16
CA GLU A 292 3.72 19.33 -4.95
C GLU A 292 4.47 18.23 -5.70
N LEU A 293 4.83 17.14 -5.04
CA LEU A 293 5.44 15.99 -5.68
C LEU A 293 4.60 15.46 -6.86
N MET A 294 3.29 15.32 -6.68
CA MET A 294 2.41 14.85 -7.76
C MET A 294 2.40 15.82 -8.96
N ARG A 295 2.37 17.14 -8.71
CA ARG A 295 2.48 18.12 -9.78
C ARG A 295 3.80 18.02 -10.53
N ASP A 296 4.90 17.83 -9.79
CA ASP A 296 6.22 17.65 -10.38
C ASP A 296 6.29 16.37 -11.22
N PHE A 297 5.78 15.24 -10.71
CA PHE A 297 5.74 13.97 -11.44
C PHE A 297 4.97 14.09 -12.75
N ILE A 298 3.82 14.76 -12.74
CA ILE A 298 3.03 15.05 -13.95
C ILE A 298 3.84 15.95 -14.92
N SER A 299 4.52 16.97 -14.40
CA SER A 299 5.37 17.85 -15.23
C SER A 299 6.52 17.11 -15.91
N TYR A 300 7.05 16.07 -15.28
CA TYR A 300 8.06 15.15 -15.81
C TYR A 300 7.49 14.01 -16.66
N GLY A 301 6.19 14.06 -16.97
CA GLY A 301 5.55 13.18 -17.94
C GLY A 301 4.89 11.94 -17.33
N GLU A 302 4.63 11.93 -16.00
CA GLU A 302 3.73 10.94 -15.44
C GLU A 302 2.31 11.20 -15.94
N ARG A 303 1.60 10.13 -16.32
CA ARG A 303 0.28 10.22 -16.92
C ARG A 303 -0.79 9.47 -16.15
N ASP A 304 -0.38 8.54 -15.30
CA ASP A 304 -1.28 7.70 -14.53
C ASP A 304 -1.97 8.47 -13.41
N ASN A 305 -2.97 7.85 -12.79
CA ASN A 305 -3.49 8.31 -11.52
C ASN A 305 -2.37 8.20 -10.47
N LEU A 306 -2.28 9.18 -9.59
CA LEU A 306 -1.26 9.23 -8.56
C LEU A 306 -1.94 9.28 -7.20
N SER A 307 -1.62 8.32 -6.34
CA SER A 307 -2.16 8.31 -4.98
C SER A 307 -1.09 7.93 -3.97
N ALA A 308 -1.10 8.65 -2.85
CA ALA A 308 -0.24 8.41 -1.70
C ALA A 308 -1.02 8.60 -0.40
N SER A 309 -0.83 7.70 0.55
CA SER A 309 -1.43 7.77 1.89
C SER A 309 -0.37 7.53 2.95
N VAL A 310 -0.35 8.38 3.96
CA VAL A 310 0.68 8.39 5.00
C VAL A 310 0.04 8.35 6.39
N ILE A 311 0.54 7.47 7.25
CA ILE A 311 0.34 7.51 8.70
C ILE A 311 1.69 7.76 9.35
N ARG A 312 1.81 8.82 10.17
CA ARG A 312 2.96 9.03 11.04
C ARG A 312 2.57 8.72 12.48
N VAL A 313 3.41 7.95 13.17
CA VAL A 313 3.25 7.68 14.60
C VAL A 313 3.84 8.85 15.37
N ARG A 314 3.05 9.48 16.24
CA ARG A 314 3.53 10.51 17.16
C ARG A 314 4.18 9.88 18.40
N SER A 315 4.89 10.68 19.17
CA SER A 315 5.37 10.21 20.48
C SER A 315 4.19 9.75 21.34
N SER A 316 4.30 8.58 21.96
CA SER A 316 3.21 7.95 22.70
C SER A 316 2.54 8.94 23.69
N ALA A 317 1.29 9.29 23.40
CA ALA A 317 0.44 9.90 24.41
C ALA A 317 -0.08 8.79 25.35
N ALA A 318 -0.20 9.12 26.62
CA ALA A 318 -0.65 8.21 27.66
C ALA A 318 -2.02 7.59 27.31
N VAL A 319 -2.19 6.32 27.68
CA VAL A 319 -3.46 5.58 27.69
C VAL A 319 -4.56 6.46 28.30
N GLN A 320 -5.63 6.72 27.56
CA GLN A 320 -6.80 7.38 28.12
C GLN A 320 -7.65 6.34 28.86
N GLU A 321 -7.75 6.46 30.17
CA GLU A 321 -8.78 5.73 30.93
C GLU A 321 -10.16 6.22 30.49
N VAL A 322 -11.02 5.30 30.06
CA VAL A 322 -12.43 5.62 29.78
C VAL A 322 -13.13 5.82 31.13
N SER A 323 -13.28 7.08 31.56
CA SER A 323 -14.16 7.38 32.70
C SER A 323 -15.60 7.11 32.26
N HIS A 324 -16.19 6.04 32.80
CA HIS A 324 -17.63 5.84 32.74
C HIS A 324 -18.31 6.94 33.56
N VAL A 325 -18.99 7.86 32.87
CA VAL A 325 -19.96 8.78 33.47
C VAL A 325 -21.37 8.24 33.23
#